data_a5d20fa98f57477fb6ad4f28f84952d9
#
_entry.id   a5d20fa98f57477fb6ad4f28f84952d9
#
_cell.length_a   1.000
_cell.length_b   1.000
_cell.length_c   1.000
_cell.angle_alpha   90.00
_cell.angle_beta   90.00
_cell.angle_gamma   90.00
#
_symmetry.space_group_name_H-M   'P 1'
#
loop_
_entity.id
_entity.type
_entity.pdbx_description
1 polymer ?
#
loop_
_entity_poly.entity_id
_entity_poly.type
_entity_poly.pdbx_seq_one_letter_code
_entity_poly.pdbx_strand_id
1 'polypeptide(L)'
;MKVVNKLKKLKELWNRNRVLFVLAAIVIVCFIIILIVTMKLFFGVSTSAYGDRLESISSSPVTDEQKNAITSKLKENDSVSDVEVHTQGKIIYIRITYKGVSLSRAKEIAVTAIDTIKEEYQKLYDVHFTLKQTGDENSEAFTVMGAKNINGKEVIWNNNTPFTSEADEE
;
A
#
# COMPACT_ATOMS: atom_id res chain seq x y z
N MET A 1 44.75 -27.65 35.89
CA MET A 1 46.15 -27.12 35.87
C MET A 1 46.50 -26.28 34.61
N LYS A 2 46.11 -26.66 33.37
CA LYS A 2 46.46 -25.92 32.13
C LYS A 2 45.87 -24.49 32.04
N VAL A 3 44.66 -24.22 32.58
CA VAL A 3 43.98 -22.93 32.50
C VAL A 3 44.64 -21.86 33.40
N VAL A 4 45.06 -22.25 34.61
CA VAL A 4 45.70 -21.36 35.57
C VAL A 4 47.08 -20.86 35.05
N ASN A 5 47.84 -21.71 34.33
CA ASN A 5 49.11 -21.30 33.74
C ASN A 5 48.91 -20.34 32.53
N LYS A 6 47.81 -20.46 31.79
CA LYS A 6 47.46 -19.50 30.72
C LYS A 6 47.11 -18.12 31.29
N LEU A 7 46.35 -18.06 32.40
CA LEU A 7 46.00 -16.82 33.07
C LEU A 7 47.18 -16.09 33.66
N LYS A 8 48.18 -16.82 34.26
CA LYS A 8 49.41 -16.22 34.74
C LYS A 8 50.25 -15.61 33.62
N LYS A 9 50.42 -16.31 32.49
CA LYS A 9 51.11 -15.76 31.32
C LYS A 9 50.42 -14.54 30.73
N LEU A 10 49.09 -14.52 30.70
CA LEU A 10 48.32 -13.35 30.27
C LEU A 10 48.54 -12.14 31.16
N LYS A 11 48.60 -12.35 32.48
CA LYS A 11 48.84 -11.30 33.46
C LYS A 11 50.27 -10.73 33.39
N GLU A 12 51.26 -11.56 33.10
CA GLU A 12 52.64 -11.11 32.87
C GLU A 12 52.78 -10.32 31.57
N LEU A 13 52.13 -10.76 30.48
CA LEU A 13 52.06 -10.03 29.22
C LEU A 13 51.34 -8.69 29.37
N TRP A 14 50.24 -8.65 30.14
CA TRP A 14 49.50 -7.43 30.47
C TRP A 14 50.40 -6.40 31.16
N ASN A 15 51.14 -6.81 32.16
CA ASN A 15 52.01 -5.90 32.92
C ASN A 15 53.18 -5.37 32.08
N ARG A 16 53.67 -6.13 31.10
CA ARG A 16 54.77 -5.75 30.24
C ARG A 16 54.36 -4.84 29.07
N ASN A 17 53.13 -4.99 28.56
CA ASN A 17 52.68 -4.26 27.38
C ASN A 17 51.26 -3.71 27.55
N ARG A 18 51.00 -2.96 28.62
CA ARG A 18 49.65 -2.40 28.92
C ARG A 18 49.06 -1.62 27.77
N VAL A 19 49.88 -0.82 27.07
CA VAL A 19 49.46 0.02 25.95
C VAL A 19 48.97 -0.86 24.79
N LEU A 20 49.63 -1.97 24.51
CA LEU A 20 49.29 -2.88 23.43
C LEU A 20 47.96 -3.60 23.70
N PHE A 21 47.71 -3.98 24.97
CA PHE A 21 46.42 -4.60 25.36
C PHE A 21 45.27 -3.59 25.33
N VAL A 22 45.49 -2.33 25.73
CA VAL A 22 44.46 -1.29 25.60
C VAL A 22 44.14 -1.02 24.13
N LEU A 23 45.17 -0.94 23.28
CA LEU A 23 44.98 -0.78 21.84
C LEU A 23 44.19 -1.94 21.23
N ALA A 24 44.53 -3.18 21.58
CA ALA A 24 43.83 -4.36 21.14
C ALA A 24 42.34 -4.37 21.58
N ALA A 25 42.09 -3.96 22.84
CA ALA A 25 40.71 -3.83 23.35
C ALA A 25 39.88 -2.79 22.55
N ILE A 26 40.49 -1.63 22.24
CA ILE A 26 39.85 -0.59 21.42
C ILE A 26 39.51 -1.15 20.04
N VAL A 27 40.45 -1.85 19.39
CA VAL A 27 40.21 -2.47 18.05
C VAL A 27 39.08 -3.48 18.11
N ILE A 28 39.03 -4.32 19.14
CA ILE A 28 37.94 -5.29 19.32
C ILE A 28 36.57 -4.60 19.47
N VAL A 29 36.52 -3.53 20.31
CA VAL A 29 35.28 -2.76 20.49
C VAL A 29 34.84 -2.10 19.19
N CYS A 30 35.74 -1.47 18.45
CA CYS A 30 35.44 -0.91 17.13
C CYS A 30 34.91 -1.98 16.16
N PHE A 31 35.54 -3.15 16.15
CA PHE A 31 35.10 -4.26 15.29
C PHE A 31 33.68 -4.74 15.64
N ILE A 32 33.36 -4.85 16.94
CA ILE A 32 32.01 -5.20 17.41
C ILE A 32 30.98 -4.15 16.97
N ILE A 33 31.31 -2.86 17.11
CA ILE A 33 30.43 -1.77 16.69
C ILE A 33 30.16 -1.85 15.17
N ILE A 34 31.21 -2.04 14.36
CA ILE A 34 31.10 -2.19 12.92
C ILE A 34 30.21 -3.41 12.57
N LEU A 35 30.41 -4.53 13.25
CA LEU A 35 29.59 -5.73 13.07
C LEU A 35 28.11 -5.47 13.38
N ILE A 36 27.80 -4.78 14.48
CA ILE A 36 26.42 -4.44 14.86
C ILE A 36 25.79 -3.50 13.82
N VAL A 37 26.55 -2.50 13.35
CA VAL A 37 26.07 -1.54 12.34
C VAL A 37 25.84 -2.25 11.01
N THR A 38 26.77 -3.09 10.56
CA THR A 38 26.60 -3.86 9.33
C THR A 38 25.44 -4.85 9.44
N MET A 39 25.28 -5.54 10.56
CA MET A 39 24.11 -6.39 10.77
C MET A 39 22.79 -5.60 10.71
N LYS A 40 22.73 -4.41 11.31
CA LYS A 40 21.55 -3.55 11.21
C LYS A 40 21.29 -3.06 9.79
N LEU A 41 22.35 -2.77 9.00
CA LEU A 41 22.20 -2.34 7.61
C LEU A 41 21.78 -3.49 6.66
N PHE A 42 22.29 -4.71 6.89
CA PHE A 42 21.98 -5.85 6.02
C PHE A 42 20.76 -6.66 6.46
N PHE A 43 20.49 -6.75 7.77
CA PHE A 43 19.39 -7.53 8.35
C PHE A 43 18.37 -6.65 9.07
N GLY A 44 18.68 -5.35 9.28
CA GLY A 44 17.70 -4.38 9.76
C GLY A 44 16.59 -4.27 8.72
N VAL A 45 15.35 -4.35 9.19
CA VAL A 45 14.15 -4.09 8.42
C VAL A 45 14.45 -2.91 7.48
N SER A 46 14.41 -3.16 6.19
CA SER A 46 14.46 -2.11 5.19
C SER A 46 13.25 -1.21 5.46
N THR A 47 13.45 -0.14 6.22
CA THR A 47 12.51 0.96 6.22
C THR A 47 12.47 1.44 4.77
N SER A 48 11.48 0.92 4.04
CA SER A 48 11.19 1.36 2.69
C SER A 48 11.16 2.88 2.70
N ALA A 49 11.73 3.54 1.68
CA ALA A 49 11.61 4.99 1.52
C ALA A 49 10.15 5.48 1.58
N TYR A 50 9.20 4.57 1.51
CA TYR A 50 7.76 4.77 1.64
C TYR A 50 7.24 4.58 3.08
N GLY A 51 8.10 4.35 4.09
CA GLY A 51 7.73 4.12 5.48
C GLY A 51 6.90 2.84 5.68
N ASP A 52 6.31 2.70 6.86
CA ASP A 52 5.51 1.52 7.28
C ASP A 52 4.12 1.47 6.62
N ARG A 53 3.87 2.31 5.59
CA ARG A 53 2.56 2.40 4.91
C ARG A 53 2.09 1.07 4.31
N LEU A 54 2.99 0.14 4.03
CA LEU A 54 2.67 -1.16 3.43
C LEU A 54 2.68 -2.33 4.43
N GLU A 55 3.08 -2.11 5.66
CA GLU A 55 3.29 -3.18 6.64
C GLU A 55 2.00 -3.95 6.97
N SER A 56 0.88 -3.25 7.04
CA SER A 56 -0.43 -3.86 7.32
C SER A 56 -1.06 -4.58 6.12
N ILE A 57 -0.57 -4.37 4.89
CA ILE A 57 -1.12 -5.01 3.69
C ILE A 57 -0.70 -6.47 3.59
N SER A 58 0.54 -6.80 3.97
CA SER A 58 1.05 -8.17 3.93
C SER A 58 0.30 -9.09 4.89
N SER A 59 -0.24 -8.53 5.98
CA SER A 59 -1.02 -9.27 6.99
C SER A 59 -2.51 -9.36 6.66
N SER A 60 -3.05 -8.46 5.84
CA SER A 60 -4.48 -8.43 5.48
C SER A 60 -4.67 -8.08 4.00
N PRO A 61 -4.23 -8.94 3.07
CA PRO A 61 -4.46 -8.73 1.64
C PRO A 61 -5.94 -8.90 1.32
N VAL A 62 -6.48 -8.06 0.43
CA VAL A 62 -7.85 -8.21 -0.08
C VAL A 62 -7.94 -9.53 -0.85
N THR A 63 -8.76 -10.45 -0.37
CA THR A 63 -8.92 -11.77 -0.97
C THR A 63 -9.69 -11.72 -2.28
N ASP A 64 -9.50 -12.74 -3.13
CA ASP A 64 -10.26 -12.84 -4.38
C ASP A 64 -11.76 -13.05 -4.11
N GLU A 65 -12.13 -13.68 -3.00
CA GLU A 65 -13.52 -13.79 -2.54
C GLU A 65 -14.14 -12.40 -2.30
N GLN A 66 -13.40 -11.50 -1.66
CA GLN A 66 -13.86 -10.12 -1.43
C GLN A 66 -14.01 -9.35 -2.76
N LYS A 67 -13.08 -9.50 -3.69
CA LYS A 67 -13.17 -8.88 -5.02
C LYS A 67 -14.36 -9.41 -5.81
N ASN A 68 -14.59 -10.73 -5.75
CA ASN A 68 -15.72 -11.38 -6.38
C ASN A 68 -17.05 -10.95 -5.77
N ALA A 69 -17.12 -10.77 -4.45
CA ALA A 69 -18.32 -10.26 -3.78
C ALA A 69 -18.67 -8.84 -4.24
N ILE A 70 -17.69 -7.94 -4.38
CA ILE A 70 -17.88 -6.60 -4.92
C ILE A 70 -18.37 -6.67 -6.37
N THR A 71 -17.72 -7.49 -7.20
CA THR A 71 -18.08 -7.68 -8.60
C THR A 71 -19.51 -8.21 -8.75
N SER A 72 -19.88 -9.22 -7.98
CA SER A 72 -21.22 -9.81 -8.01
C SER A 72 -22.27 -8.80 -7.58
N LYS A 73 -22.02 -8.05 -6.51
CA LYS A 73 -22.94 -7.03 -6.01
C LYS A 73 -23.23 -5.94 -7.05
N LEU A 74 -22.20 -5.47 -7.73
CA LEU A 74 -22.35 -4.45 -8.77
C LEU A 74 -23.07 -5.00 -10.01
N LYS A 75 -22.79 -6.25 -10.39
CA LYS A 75 -23.43 -6.93 -11.54
C LYS A 75 -24.90 -7.33 -11.31
N GLU A 76 -25.42 -7.22 -10.08
CA GLU A 76 -26.85 -7.34 -9.82
C GLU A 76 -27.67 -6.24 -10.52
N ASN A 77 -27.02 -5.15 -10.94
CA ASN A 77 -27.68 -4.05 -11.62
C ASN A 77 -27.54 -4.20 -13.14
N ASP A 78 -28.67 -4.27 -13.84
CA ASP A 78 -28.75 -4.48 -15.30
C ASP A 78 -28.02 -3.39 -16.12
N SER A 79 -27.84 -2.19 -15.54
CA SER A 79 -27.12 -1.08 -16.19
C SER A 79 -25.59 -1.24 -16.12
N VAL A 80 -25.07 -2.22 -15.37
CA VAL A 80 -23.64 -2.51 -15.26
C VAL A 80 -23.25 -3.55 -16.30
N SER A 81 -22.45 -3.14 -17.28
CA SER A 81 -22.01 -4.05 -18.35
C SER A 81 -20.72 -4.80 -17.97
N ASP A 82 -19.80 -4.15 -17.26
CA ASP A 82 -18.55 -4.78 -16.80
C ASP A 82 -18.04 -4.18 -15.50
N VAL A 83 -17.33 -5.01 -14.72
CA VAL A 83 -16.72 -4.64 -13.44
C VAL A 83 -15.35 -5.28 -13.32
N GLU A 84 -14.34 -4.46 -13.10
CA GLU A 84 -12.99 -4.90 -12.77
C GLU A 84 -12.62 -4.44 -11.35
N VAL A 85 -12.18 -5.36 -10.51
CA VAL A 85 -11.69 -5.06 -9.16
C VAL A 85 -10.27 -5.55 -9.00
N HIS A 86 -9.34 -4.65 -8.72
CA HIS A 86 -7.96 -5.03 -8.40
C HIS A 86 -7.42 -4.20 -7.24
N THR A 87 -6.32 -4.66 -6.64
CA THR A 87 -5.67 -3.97 -5.54
C THR A 87 -4.23 -3.66 -5.90
N GLN A 88 -3.79 -2.46 -5.59
CA GLN A 88 -2.40 -2.05 -5.73
C GLN A 88 -2.00 -1.18 -4.54
N GLY A 89 -1.00 -1.63 -3.77
CA GLY A 89 -0.64 -0.99 -2.52
C GLY A 89 -1.85 -0.94 -1.57
N LYS A 90 -2.13 0.21 -0.98
CA LYS A 90 -3.29 0.45 -0.09
C LYS A 90 -4.52 0.98 -0.82
N ILE A 91 -4.72 0.62 -2.06
CA ILE A 91 -5.85 1.09 -2.86
C ILE A 91 -6.58 -0.09 -3.48
N ILE A 92 -7.89 -0.12 -3.30
CA ILE A 92 -8.81 -0.99 -4.04
C ILE A 92 -9.33 -0.17 -5.22
N TYR A 93 -8.99 -0.59 -6.42
CA TYR A 93 -9.48 0.01 -7.66
C TYR A 93 -10.71 -0.73 -8.14
N ILE A 94 -11.81 -0.01 -8.35
CA ILE A 94 -13.08 -0.53 -8.86
C ILE A 94 -13.40 0.23 -10.15
N ARG A 95 -13.28 -0.44 -11.28
CA ARG A 95 -13.68 0.10 -12.57
C ARG A 95 -15.04 -0.48 -12.96
N ILE A 96 -15.98 0.39 -13.29
CA ILE A 96 -17.33 0.00 -13.64
C ILE A 96 -17.65 0.59 -15.01
N THR A 97 -18.08 -0.26 -15.94
CA THR A 97 -18.60 0.15 -17.24
C THR A 97 -20.11 0.07 -17.22
N TYR A 98 -20.74 1.16 -17.54
CA TYR A 98 -22.21 1.29 -17.57
C TYR A 98 -22.74 1.36 -18.98
N LYS A 99 -24.06 1.12 -19.09
CA LYS A 99 -24.82 1.26 -20.33
C LYS A 99 -26.22 1.81 -20.02
N GLY A 100 -26.59 2.90 -20.69
CA GLY A 100 -27.93 3.47 -20.62
C GLY A 100 -28.33 4.04 -19.25
N VAL A 101 -27.38 4.62 -18.51
CA VAL A 101 -27.64 5.15 -17.16
C VAL A 101 -27.17 6.60 -17.03
N SER A 102 -27.86 7.40 -16.23
CA SER A 102 -27.43 8.76 -15.91
C SER A 102 -26.21 8.73 -14.97
N LEU A 103 -25.37 9.77 -15.05
CA LEU A 103 -24.19 9.88 -14.19
C LEU A 103 -24.53 9.83 -12.69
N SER A 104 -25.63 10.47 -12.27
CA SER A 104 -26.06 10.45 -10.87
C SER A 104 -26.39 9.03 -10.42
N ARG A 105 -27.11 8.28 -11.24
CA ARG A 105 -27.46 6.89 -10.95
C ARG A 105 -26.24 5.98 -10.95
N ALA A 106 -25.30 6.20 -11.87
CA ALA A 106 -24.04 5.45 -11.91
C ALA A 106 -23.24 5.63 -10.62
N LYS A 107 -23.16 6.86 -10.08
CA LYS A 107 -22.49 7.17 -8.79
C LYS A 107 -23.19 6.45 -7.63
N GLU A 108 -24.52 6.46 -7.57
CA GLU A 108 -25.30 5.75 -6.54
C GLU A 108 -25.01 4.25 -6.55
N ILE A 109 -25.03 3.61 -7.72
CA ILE A 109 -24.71 2.19 -7.88
C ILE A 109 -23.28 1.90 -7.42
N ALA A 110 -22.31 2.73 -7.82
CA ALA A 110 -20.92 2.54 -7.45
C ALA A 110 -20.71 2.57 -5.93
N VAL A 111 -21.39 3.45 -5.22
CA VAL A 111 -21.26 3.58 -3.76
C VAL A 111 -21.72 2.31 -3.03
N THR A 112 -22.67 1.55 -3.57
CA THR A 112 -23.11 0.27 -2.96
C THR A 112 -21.99 -0.76 -2.83
N ALA A 113 -20.93 -0.63 -3.63
CA ALA A 113 -19.75 -1.48 -3.50
C ALA A 113 -19.04 -1.31 -2.14
N ILE A 114 -19.10 -0.11 -1.55
CA ILE A 114 -18.45 0.19 -0.26
C ILE A 114 -19.08 -0.65 0.84
N ASP A 115 -20.41 -0.83 0.84
CA ASP A 115 -21.14 -1.59 1.84
C ASP A 115 -20.78 -3.08 1.78
N THR A 116 -20.26 -3.54 0.63
CA THR A 116 -19.83 -4.93 0.43
C THR A 116 -18.39 -5.14 0.92
N ILE A 117 -17.60 -4.07 1.04
CA ILE A 117 -16.22 -4.16 1.53
C ILE A 117 -16.23 -4.35 3.04
N LYS A 118 -15.62 -5.42 3.53
CA LYS A 118 -15.51 -5.69 4.96
C LYS A 118 -14.85 -4.51 5.70
N GLU A 119 -15.32 -4.25 6.91
CA GLU A 119 -14.86 -3.12 7.74
C GLU A 119 -13.34 -3.12 7.98
N GLU A 120 -12.75 -4.31 8.10
CA GLU A 120 -11.29 -4.46 8.23
C GLU A 120 -10.53 -3.90 7.02
N TYR A 121 -11.03 -4.09 5.79
CA TYR A 121 -10.43 -3.53 4.59
C TYR A 121 -10.73 -2.04 4.43
N GLN A 122 -11.92 -1.58 4.83
CA GLN A 122 -12.25 -0.14 4.81
C GLN A 122 -11.35 0.70 5.73
N LYS A 123 -10.78 0.09 6.78
CA LYS A 123 -9.83 0.74 7.71
C LYS A 123 -8.38 0.72 7.21
N LEU A 124 -8.07 -0.09 6.19
CA LEU A 124 -6.71 -0.29 5.70
C LEU A 124 -6.50 0.22 4.27
N TYR A 125 -7.56 0.29 3.48
CA TYR A 125 -7.50 0.58 2.05
C TYR A 125 -8.33 1.81 1.69
N ASP A 126 -7.76 2.67 0.84
CA ASP A 126 -8.53 3.65 0.09
C ASP A 126 -9.29 2.94 -1.05
N VAL A 127 -10.44 3.46 -1.45
CA VAL A 127 -11.23 2.91 -2.55
C VAL A 127 -11.29 3.93 -3.68
N HIS A 128 -10.81 3.54 -4.85
CA HIS A 128 -10.84 4.38 -6.05
C HIS A 128 -11.81 3.80 -7.07
N PHE A 129 -12.73 4.64 -7.51
CA PHE A 129 -13.70 4.32 -8.54
C PHE A 129 -13.30 4.94 -9.87
N THR A 130 -13.51 4.20 -10.96
CA THR A 130 -13.53 4.72 -12.32
C THR A 130 -14.82 4.28 -12.96
N LEU A 131 -15.73 5.23 -13.20
CA LEU A 131 -17.01 5.01 -13.85
C LEU A 131 -16.89 5.43 -15.30
N LYS A 132 -17.28 4.55 -16.21
CA LYS A 132 -17.23 4.80 -17.65
C LYS A 132 -18.53 4.39 -18.32
N GLN A 133 -19.04 5.22 -19.21
CA GLN A 133 -20.11 4.90 -20.13
C GLN A 133 -19.76 5.44 -21.52
N THR A 134 -19.93 4.61 -22.53
CA THR A 134 -19.90 5.06 -23.92
C THR A 134 -21.30 5.56 -24.25
N GLY A 135 -21.42 6.80 -24.73
CA GLY A 135 -22.70 7.36 -25.13
C GLY A 135 -23.35 6.59 -26.30
N ASP A 136 -24.66 6.63 -26.32
CA ASP A 136 -25.49 6.15 -27.40
C ASP A 136 -26.60 7.19 -27.67
N GLU A 137 -27.54 6.87 -28.59
CA GLU A 137 -28.64 7.78 -28.98
C GLU A 137 -29.51 8.24 -27.78
N ASN A 138 -29.50 7.51 -26.65
CA ASN A 138 -30.36 7.74 -25.49
C ASN A 138 -29.60 8.00 -24.21
N SER A 139 -28.26 7.97 -24.23
CA SER A 139 -27.42 8.14 -23.03
C SER A 139 -26.14 8.91 -23.31
N GLU A 140 -25.78 9.80 -22.39
CA GLU A 140 -24.57 10.60 -22.49
C GLU A 140 -23.31 9.77 -22.16
N ALA A 141 -22.21 10.01 -22.89
CA ALA A 141 -20.91 9.47 -22.54
C ALA A 141 -20.38 10.15 -21.28
N PHE A 142 -19.78 9.38 -20.39
CA PHE A 142 -19.04 9.95 -19.25
C PHE A 142 -17.84 9.10 -18.84
N THR A 143 -16.86 9.77 -18.27
CA THR A 143 -15.78 9.15 -17.53
C THR A 143 -15.55 9.95 -16.26
N VAL A 144 -15.81 9.33 -15.11
CA VAL A 144 -15.75 9.98 -13.81
C VAL A 144 -14.90 9.16 -12.87
N MET A 145 -14.05 9.83 -12.12
CA MET A 145 -13.27 9.21 -11.06
C MET A 145 -13.83 9.60 -9.70
N GLY A 146 -13.77 8.68 -8.75
CA GLY A 146 -14.13 8.91 -7.36
C GLY A 146 -13.12 8.28 -6.43
N ALA A 147 -12.95 8.87 -5.26
CA ALA A 147 -12.08 8.33 -4.24
C ALA A 147 -12.72 8.43 -2.86
N LYS A 148 -12.65 7.35 -2.10
CA LYS A 148 -12.96 7.31 -0.69
C LYS A 148 -11.69 6.96 0.08
N ASN A 149 -11.20 7.88 0.88
CA ASN A 149 -10.06 7.63 1.75
C ASN A 149 -10.47 6.83 3.00
N ILE A 150 -9.53 6.15 3.62
CA ILE A 150 -9.69 5.40 4.88
C ILE A 150 -10.44 6.23 5.94
N ASN A 151 -10.10 7.50 6.10
CA ASN A 151 -10.72 8.41 7.07
C ASN A 151 -11.92 9.19 6.50
N GLY A 152 -12.23 9.01 5.23
CA GLY A 152 -13.34 9.68 4.55
C GLY A 152 -14.67 9.00 4.81
N LYS A 153 -15.73 9.77 5.02
CA LYS A 153 -17.09 9.22 5.17
C LYS A 153 -17.76 8.99 3.81
N GLU A 154 -17.41 9.79 2.82
CA GLU A 154 -18.05 9.81 1.51
C GLU A 154 -17.04 9.68 0.37
N VAL A 155 -17.54 9.32 -0.81
CA VAL A 155 -16.76 9.32 -2.04
C VAL A 155 -16.73 10.72 -2.62
N ILE A 156 -15.53 11.23 -2.87
CA ILE A 156 -15.32 12.51 -3.55
C ILE A 156 -15.19 12.20 -5.04
N TRP A 157 -16.02 12.84 -5.84
CA TRP A 157 -16.07 12.63 -7.29
C TRP A 157 -15.40 13.78 -8.06
N ASN A 158 -14.63 13.40 -9.08
CA ASN A 158 -14.05 14.32 -10.04
C ASN A 158 -14.55 13.95 -11.45
N ASN A 159 -15.20 14.88 -12.12
CA ASN A 159 -15.69 14.66 -13.46
C ASN A 159 -14.52 14.91 -14.46
N ASN A 160 -14.03 13.84 -15.09
CA ASN A 160 -13.06 13.91 -16.17
C ASN A 160 -13.79 13.99 -17.54
N THR A 161 -14.78 14.86 -17.67
CA THR A 161 -15.30 15.21 -19.01
C THR A 161 -14.23 16.04 -19.71
N PRO A 162 -13.85 15.72 -20.96
CA PRO A 162 -13.00 16.59 -21.75
C PRO A 162 -13.61 17.98 -21.79
N PHE A 163 -12.81 19.01 -21.57
CA PHE A 163 -13.25 20.38 -21.77
C PHE A 163 -13.43 20.56 -23.27
N THR A 164 -14.64 20.47 -23.78
CA THR A 164 -14.99 20.93 -25.10
C THR A 164 -14.96 22.44 -25.00
N SER A 165 -13.90 23.07 -25.50
CA SER A 165 -13.90 24.51 -25.71
C SER A 165 -14.97 24.80 -26.77
N GLU A 166 -15.87 25.72 -26.46
CA GLU A 166 -16.89 26.25 -27.41
C GLU A 166 -16.26 27.04 -28.60
N ALA A 167 -14.97 26.79 -28.91
CA ALA A 167 -14.21 27.51 -29.94
C ALA A 167 -14.20 26.82 -31.31
N ASP A 168 -14.88 25.70 -31.49
CA ASP A 168 -14.92 24.96 -32.76
C ASP A 168 -16.28 25.08 -33.51
N GLU A 169 -17.14 26.05 -33.13
CA GLU A 169 -18.33 26.41 -33.90
C GLU A 169 -18.22 27.87 -34.42
N GLU A 170 -17.34 28.09 -35.40
CA GLU A 170 -17.45 29.19 -36.38
C GLU A 170 -16.97 28.73 -37.75
#